data_17b61fc6197ee038c1619b83cd9c9a3d
#
_entry.id   17b61fc6197ee038c1619b83cd9c9a3d
#
_cell.length_a   1.000
_cell.length_b   1.000
_cell.length_c   1.000
_cell.angle_alpha   90.00
_cell.angle_beta   90.00
_cell.angle_gamma   90.00
#
_symmetry.space_group_name_H-M   'P 1'
#
loop_
_entity.id
_entity.type
_entity.pdbx_description
1 polymer ?
#
loop_
_entity_poly.entity_id
_entity_poly.type
_entity_poly.pdbx_seq_one_letter_code
_entity_poly.pdbx_strand_id
1 'polypeptide(L)'
;MTTLASRPNAVAATPRGKAATTRRRTWLVVTLRIVLALVFTLPLLFMFVSSLKPDLQIFKDLGSWRAFAPLGHISFDNYLGVFDRVPFVRFLLNSIGISAITVVLGVFVNSLAAFGLSRLQWRGQQLVLTAIIATLIVPFETLALPLVWWVNKLPSLELNGFHLAFTTGWLDTYQVQIIPFVANAFSIYLFYQYFSSIPRELDEAARMDGASSFRIYRNVVMPLSGPAIATVAILTFLPAWNSYLWPLMVVQTEELRPVMVGMQYFFQLNVAWGQVMAYASMITVPVLVLFLAFQRSFINSIASSGVKG
;
A
#
# COMPACT_ATOMS: atom_id res chain seq x y z
N MET A 1 59.92 11.03 -62.76
CA MET A 1 60.27 11.76 -61.51
C MET A 1 58.99 12.48 -61.05
N THR A 2 58.28 11.86 -60.12
CA THR A 2 57.04 12.42 -59.58
C THR A 2 57.15 12.38 -58.06
N THR A 3 57.33 13.52 -57.43
CA THR A 3 57.51 13.72 -56.01
C THR A 3 56.17 13.54 -55.27
N LEU A 4 56.12 12.58 -54.35
CA LEU A 4 55.06 12.36 -53.39
C LEU A 4 55.22 13.35 -52.23
N ALA A 5 54.31 14.31 -52.11
CA ALA A 5 54.21 15.21 -50.96
C ALA A 5 53.52 14.50 -49.82
N SER A 6 54.23 14.38 -48.67
CA SER A 6 53.71 13.84 -47.43
C SER A 6 52.77 14.86 -46.75
N ARG A 7 51.50 14.46 -46.45
CA ARG A 7 50.57 15.21 -45.63
C ARG A 7 50.93 15.10 -44.14
N PRO A 8 50.94 16.16 -43.37
CA PRO A 8 51.16 16.07 -41.91
C PRO A 8 49.93 15.52 -41.21
N ASN A 9 50.15 14.56 -40.31
CA ASN A 9 49.12 13.97 -39.43
C ASN A 9 48.51 15.05 -38.52
N ALA A 10 47.24 15.30 -38.70
CA ALA A 10 46.42 16.11 -37.76
C ALA A 10 46.30 15.35 -36.45
N VAL A 11 46.91 15.87 -35.39
CA VAL A 11 46.75 15.36 -34.02
C VAL A 11 45.32 15.68 -33.58
N ALA A 12 44.52 14.62 -33.40
CA ALA A 12 43.18 14.70 -32.92
C ALA A 12 43.13 15.27 -31.50
N ALA A 13 42.64 16.47 -31.34
CA ALA A 13 42.40 17.09 -30.04
C ALA A 13 41.39 16.30 -29.24
N THR A 14 41.78 15.67 -28.16
CA THR A 14 40.90 14.98 -27.22
C THR A 14 39.93 15.97 -26.55
N PRO A 15 38.61 15.71 -26.56
CA PRO A 15 37.62 16.63 -25.98
C PRO A 15 37.67 16.55 -24.43
N ARG A 16 38.54 17.33 -23.80
CA ARG A 16 38.66 17.43 -22.34
C ARG A 16 37.44 18.09 -21.63
N GLY A 17 36.51 18.68 -22.36
CA GLY A 17 35.37 19.42 -21.78
C GLY A 17 34.17 18.57 -21.31
N LYS A 18 33.97 17.37 -21.86
CA LYS A 18 32.77 16.55 -21.57
C LYS A 18 32.84 15.82 -20.22
N ALA A 19 34.01 15.46 -19.74
CA ALA A 19 34.18 14.71 -18.49
C ALA A 19 33.89 15.56 -17.22
N ALA A 20 34.22 16.85 -17.23
CA ALA A 20 33.98 17.73 -16.08
C ALA A 20 32.51 18.09 -15.89
N THR A 21 31.76 18.33 -16.99
CA THR A 21 30.32 18.61 -16.95
C THR A 21 29.51 17.40 -16.51
N THR A 22 29.88 16.21 -16.94
CA THR A 22 29.23 14.95 -16.54
C THR A 22 29.45 14.70 -15.04
N ARG A 23 30.67 14.90 -14.54
CA ARG A 23 31.00 14.72 -13.11
C ARG A 23 30.24 15.71 -12.23
N ARG A 24 30.13 17.00 -12.61
CA ARG A 24 29.37 18.00 -11.86
C ARG A 24 27.87 17.67 -11.83
N ARG A 25 27.30 17.22 -12.94
CA ARG A 25 25.90 16.79 -13.02
C ARG A 25 25.63 15.58 -12.12
N THR A 26 26.56 14.62 -12.06
CA THR A 26 26.45 13.45 -11.17
C THR A 26 26.44 13.87 -9.71
N TRP A 27 27.36 14.77 -9.30
CA TRP A 27 27.40 15.29 -7.92
C TRP A 27 26.12 16.03 -7.53
N LEU A 28 25.58 16.87 -8.40
CA LEU A 28 24.29 17.57 -8.17
C LEU A 28 23.13 16.58 -7.98
N VAL A 29 23.05 15.56 -8.81
CA VAL A 29 22.02 14.53 -8.70
C VAL A 29 22.17 13.72 -7.40
N VAL A 30 23.40 13.36 -7.02
CA VAL A 30 23.65 12.64 -5.76
C VAL A 30 23.31 13.52 -4.57
N THR A 31 23.73 14.78 -4.56
CA THR A 31 23.41 15.74 -3.47
C THR A 31 21.89 15.93 -3.35
N LEU A 32 21.19 16.12 -4.46
CA LEU A 32 19.74 16.24 -4.47
C LEU A 32 19.06 14.98 -3.89
N ARG A 33 19.52 13.79 -4.27
CA ARG A 33 18.99 12.52 -3.73
C ARG A 33 19.22 12.41 -2.22
N ILE A 34 20.39 12.79 -1.73
CA ILE A 34 20.71 12.78 -0.29
C ILE A 34 19.81 13.79 0.45
N VAL A 35 19.67 15.01 -0.07
CA VAL A 35 18.79 16.03 0.54
C VAL A 35 17.35 15.55 0.59
N LEU A 36 16.82 15.01 -0.51
CA LEU A 36 15.47 14.45 -0.54
C LEU A 36 15.33 13.29 0.45
N ALA A 37 16.29 12.37 0.49
CA ALA A 37 16.26 11.26 1.44
C ALA A 37 16.23 11.76 2.89
N LEU A 38 17.06 12.76 3.24
CA LEU A 38 17.07 13.37 4.56
C LEU A 38 15.72 14.02 4.88
N VAL A 39 15.17 14.84 3.98
CA VAL A 39 13.88 15.53 4.19
C VAL A 39 12.76 14.54 4.47
N PHE A 40 12.68 13.44 3.73
CA PHE A 40 11.65 12.42 3.94
C PHE A 40 11.91 11.50 5.15
N THR A 41 13.17 11.36 5.59
CA THR A 41 13.52 10.54 6.75
C THR A 41 13.39 11.31 8.07
N LEU A 42 13.55 12.64 8.05
CA LEU A 42 13.48 13.47 9.26
C LEU A 42 12.22 13.29 10.09
N PRO A 43 10.99 13.27 9.52
CA PRO A 43 9.78 13.04 10.33
C PRO A 43 9.77 11.68 11.03
N LEU A 44 10.24 10.63 10.36
CA LEU A 44 10.36 9.31 10.96
C LEU A 44 11.41 9.28 12.07
N LEU A 45 12.57 9.90 11.82
CA LEU A 45 13.61 10.02 12.83
C LEU A 45 13.12 10.77 14.08
N PHE A 46 12.41 11.90 13.88
CA PHE A 46 11.78 12.64 14.96
C PHE A 46 10.82 11.76 15.76
N MET A 47 9.94 11.02 15.09
CA MET A 47 8.96 10.12 15.71
C MET A 47 9.66 9.05 16.56
N PHE A 48 10.67 8.33 16.00
CA PHE A 48 11.40 7.29 16.73
C PHE A 48 12.25 7.85 17.86
N VAL A 49 12.85 9.02 17.71
CA VAL A 49 13.64 9.64 18.77
C VAL A 49 12.72 10.16 19.88
N SER A 50 11.60 10.79 19.52
CA SER A 50 10.63 11.33 20.48
C SER A 50 9.93 10.22 21.27
N SER A 51 9.73 9.03 20.68
CA SER A 51 9.13 7.90 21.38
C SER A 51 9.95 7.41 22.58
N LEU A 52 11.24 7.72 22.63
CA LEU A 52 12.16 7.36 23.71
C LEU A 52 12.28 8.46 24.77
N LYS A 53 11.67 9.64 24.59
CA LYS A 53 11.79 10.80 25.46
C LYS A 53 10.52 11.05 26.26
N PRO A 54 10.62 11.53 27.53
CA PRO A 54 9.46 12.02 28.25
C PRO A 54 8.89 13.30 27.59
N ASP A 55 7.59 13.55 27.75
CA ASP A 55 6.87 14.65 27.09
C ASP A 55 7.53 16.00 27.27
N LEU A 56 7.92 16.35 28.51
CA LEU A 56 8.59 17.62 28.82
C LEU A 56 9.88 17.82 28.02
N GLN A 57 10.63 16.74 27.79
CA GLN A 57 11.86 16.80 27.01
C GLN A 57 11.57 16.91 25.52
N ILE A 58 10.53 16.25 25.01
CA ILE A 58 10.11 16.37 23.60
C ILE A 58 9.87 17.87 23.30
N PHE A 59 9.05 18.55 24.11
CA PHE A 59 8.74 19.96 23.90
C PHE A 59 9.95 20.88 24.08
N LYS A 60 10.82 20.61 25.04
CA LYS A 60 12.05 21.38 25.26
C LYS A 60 13.00 21.30 24.06
N ASP A 61 13.09 20.13 23.42
CA ASP A 61 14.02 19.85 22.33
C ASP A 61 13.50 20.32 20.97
N LEU A 62 12.19 20.62 20.79
CA LEU A 62 11.54 20.96 19.51
C LEU A 62 12.24 22.10 18.74
N GLY A 63 12.76 23.10 19.43
CA GLY A 63 13.45 24.25 18.82
C GLY A 63 14.91 24.00 18.46
N SER A 64 15.42 22.78 18.60
CA SER A 64 16.83 22.46 18.41
C SER A 64 17.06 21.16 17.64
N TRP A 65 18.29 20.96 17.15
CA TRP A 65 18.68 19.68 16.51
C TRP A 65 18.55 18.47 17.46
N ARG A 66 18.49 18.73 18.78
CA ARG A 66 18.25 17.69 19.80
C ARG A 66 16.94 16.94 19.60
N ALA A 67 15.95 17.54 18.93
CA ALA A 67 14.70 16.88 18.58
C ALA A 67 14.93 15.59 17.76
N PHE A 68 16.01 15.56 16.97
CA PHE A 68 16.37 14.44 16.10
C PHE A 68 17.47 13.53 16.65
N ALA A 69 17.97 13.81 17.86
CA ALA A 69 19.05 13.06 18.49
C ALA A 69 18.59 12.37 19.78
N PRO A 70 18.98 11.11 20.04
CA PRO A 70 18.63 10.38 21.25
C PRO A 70 19.51 10.85 22.42
N LEU A 71 19.31 12.11 22.87
CA LEU A 71 20.05 12.76 23.94
C LEU A 71 19.12 13.11 25.10
N GLY A 72 19.70 13.18 26.31
CA GLY A 72 18.97 13.45 27.56
C GLY A 72 18.43 12.19 28.21
N HIS A 73 17.25 12.26 28.80
CA HIS A 73 16.61 11.09 29.40
C HIS A 73 15.98 10.23 28.29
N ILE A 74 16.54 9.04 28.09
CA ILE A 74 16.09 8.07 27.10
C ILE A 74 15.62 6.83 27.82
N SER A 75 14.39 6.42 27.58
CA SER A 75 13.80 5.21 28.18
C SER A 75 12.78 4.54 27.23
N PHE A 76 12.39 3.32 27.58
CA PHE A 76 11.30 2.60 26.91
C PHE A 76 9.96 2.73 27.64
N ASP A 77 9.84 3.63 28.62
CA ASP A 77 8.65 3.79 29.45
C ASP A 77 7.41 4.14 28.59
N ASN A 78 7.59 4.93 27.53
CA ASN A 78 6.50 5.25 26.60
C ASN A 78 5.96 3.99 25.89
N TYR A 79 6.84 3.07 25.52
CA TYR A 79 6.43 1.80 24.90
C TYR A 79 5.70 0.91 25.89
N LEU A 80 6.18 0.80 27.13
CA LEU A 80 5.51 0.06 28.20
C LEU A 80 4.14 0.68 28.49
N GLY A 81 4.08 2.00 28.63
CA GLY A 81 2.82 2.73 28.83
C GLY A 81 1.79 2.57 27.72
N VAL A 82 2.21 2.23 26.49
CA VAL A 82 1.27 1.88 25.41
C VAL A 82 0.54 0.58 25.75
N PHE A 83 1.26 -0.46 26.21
CA PHE A 83 0.65 -1.75 26.54
C PHE A 83 -0.24 -1.68 27.78
N ASP A 84 0.05 -0.75 28.70
CA ASP A 84 -0.81 -0.50 29.87
C ASP A 84 -2.10 0.22 29.50
N ARG A 85 -2.08 1.04 28.43
CA ARG A 85 -3.19 1.90 28.04
C ARG A 85 -4.16 1.26 27.07
N VAL A 86 -3.68 0.41 26.17
CA VAL A 86 -4.47 -0.27 25.14
C VAL A 86 -4.01 -1.72 24.91
N PRO A 87 -4.89 -2.62 24.50
CA PRO A 87 -4.53 -3.98 24.10
C PRO A 87 -3.82 -3.98 22.74
N PHE A 88 -2.64 -3.34 22.66
CA PHE A 88 -1.90 -3.08 21.42
C PHE A 88 -1.71 -4.31 20.54
N VAL A 89 -1.31 -5.44 21.14
CA VAL A 89 -1.08 -6.69 20.40
C VAL A 89 -2.35 -7.15 19.70
N ARG A 90 -3.51 -7.03 20.35
CA ARG A 90 -4.81 -7.37 19.77
C ARG A 90 -5.13 -6.48 18.57
N PHE A 91 -4.98 -5.16 18.74
CA PHE A 91 -5.20 -4.21 17.64
C PHE A 91 -4.26 -4.46 16.46
N LEU A 92 -2.99 -4.78 16.73
CA LEU A 92 -2.02 -5.12 15.71
C LEU A 92 -2.40 -6.39 14.93
N LEU A 93 -2.78 -7.46 15.64
CA LEU A 93 -3.23 -8.70 15.01
C LEU A 93 -4.51 -8.50 14.20
N ASN A 94 -5.45 -7.69 14.69
CA ASN A 94 -6.64 -7.31 13.94
C ASN A 94 -6.27 -6.61 12.62
N SER A 95 -5.40 -5.60 12.68
CA SER A 95 -4.98 -4.88 11.48
C SER A 95 -4.26 -5.77 10.48
N ILE A 96 -3.37 -6.65 10.96
CA ILE A 96 -2.68 -7.63 10.10
C ILE A 96 -3.70 -8.57 9.45
N GLY A 97 -4.61 -9.15 10.25
CA GLY A 97 -5.61 -10.10 9.77
C GLY A 97 -6.58 -9.47 8.77
N ILE A 98 -7.17 -8.31 9.13
CA ILE A 98 -8.10 -7.57 8.26
C ILE A 98 -7.41 -7.20 6.94
N SER A 99 -6.22 -6.60 7.00
CA SER A 99 -5.50 -6.17 5.80
C SER A 99 -5.08 -7.36 4.93
N ALA A 100 -4.55 -8.43 5.53
CA ALA A 100 -4.12 -9.63 4.79
C ALA A 100 -5.29 -10.31 4.09
N ILE A 101 -6.41 -10.51 4.79
CA ILE A 101 -7.61 -11.15 4.21
C ILE A 101 -8.20 -10.26 3.11
N THR A 102 -8.29 -8.94 3.33
CA THR A 102 -8.77 -8.00 2.31
C THR A 102 -7.88 -8.03 1.07
N VAL A 103 -6.56 -8.10 1.22
CA VAL A 103 -5.63 -8.21 0.09
C VAL A 103 -5.81 -9.51 -0.68
N VAL A 104 -5.85 -10.65 0.02
CA VAL A 104 -5.97 -11.97 -0.62
C VAL A 104 -7.30 -12.09 -1.38
N LEU A 105 -8.41 -11.76 -0.72
CA LEU A 105 -9.73 -11.78 -1.34
C LEU A 105 -9.83 -10.72 -2.45
N GLY A 106 -9.27 -9.53 -2.21
CA GLY A 106 -9.24 -8.44 -3.19
C GLY A 106 -8.48 -8.80 -4.46
N VAL A 107 -7.29 -9.36 -4.36
CA VAL A 107 -6.52 -9.85 -5.52
C VAL A 107 -7.33 -10.91 -6.28
N PHE A 108 -7.93 -11.86 -5.57
CA PHE A 108 -8.71 -12.91 -6.19
C PHE A 108 -9.96 -12.39 -6.91
N VAL A 109 -10.81 -11.62 -6.21
CA VAL A 109 -12.09 -11.14 -6.76
C VAL A 109 -11.85 -10.14 -7.89
N ASN A 110 -10.95 -9.17 -7.70
CA ASN A 110 -10.70 -8.13 -8.70
C ASN A 110 -10.02 -8.69 -9.95
N SER A 111 -9.11 -9.68 -9.81
CA SER A 111 -8.50 -10.33 -10.97
C SER A 111 -9.49 -11.20 -11.74
N LEU A 112 -10.41 -11.91 -11.06
CA LEU A 112 -11.49 -12.65 -11.74
C LEU A 112 -12.42 -11.73 -12.52
N ALA A 113 -12.83 -10.61 -11.91
CA ALA A 113 -13.65 -9.60 -12.58
C ALA A 113 -12.92 -9.01 -13.80
N ALA A 114 -11.67 -8.65 -13.64
CA ALA A 114 -10.84 -8.14 -14.73
C ALA A 114 -10.63 -9.16 -15.85
N PHE A 115 -10.43 -10.45 -15.53
CA PHE A 115 -10.35 -11.52 -16.50
C PHE A 115 -11.64 -11.64 -17.31
N GLY A 116 -12.78 -11.62 -16.66
CA GLY A 116 -14.10 -11.61 -17.31
C GLY A 116 -14.28 -10.41 -18.24
N LEU A 117 -13.77 -9.26 -17.84
CA LEU A 117 -13.86 -7.99 -18.60
C LEU A 117 -12.80 -7.85 -19.72
N SER A 118 -11.68 -8.55 -19.68
CA SER A 118 -10.58 -8.39 -20.66
C SER A 118 -10.46 -9.56 -21.64
N ARG A 119 -10.81 -10.79 -21.22
CA ARG A 119 -10.51 -12.02 -21.94
C ARG A 119 -11.75 -12.76 -22.44
N LEU A 120 -12.87 -12.62 -21.74
CA LEU A 120 -14.12 -13.22 -22.18
C LEU A 120 -14.85 -12.26 -23.13
N GLN A 121 -15.56 -12.79 -24.12
CA GLN A 121 -16.35 -12.00 -25.06
C GLN A 121 -17.82 -12.14 -24.70
N TRP A 122 -18.46 -11.05 -24.28
CA TRP A 122 -19.89 -11.01 -23.96
C TRP A 122 -20.47 -9.61 -24.20
N ARG A 123 -21.79 -9.56 -24.44
CA ARG A 123 -22.48 -8.29 -24.71
C ARG A 123 -22.55 -7.42 -23.44
N GLY A 124 -22.25 -6.13 -23.56
CA GLY A 124 -22.30 -5.19 -22.44
C GLY A 124 -21.01 -5.05 -21.64
N GLN A 125 -19.96 -5.78 -21.96
CA GLN A 125 -18.64 -5.74 -21.30
C GLN A 125 -18.10 -4.30 -21.13
N GLN A 126 -18.14 -3.52 -22.20
CA GLN A 126 -17.66 -2.14 -22.16
C GLN A 126 -18.52 -1.24 -21.27
N LEU A 127 -19.84 -1.45 -21.26
CA LEU A 127 -20.74 -0.70 -20.38
C LEU A 127 -20.45 -0.99 -18.91
N VAL A 128 -20.27 -2.28 -18.55
CA VAL A 128 -19.91 -2.68 -17.18
C VAL A 128 -18.57 -2.11 -16.76
N LEU A 129 -17.55 -2.17 -17.62
CA LEU A 129 -16.24 -1.55 -17.33
C LEU A 129 -16.38 -0.05 -17.09
N THR A 130 -17.13 0.66 -17.95
CA THR A 130 -17.37 2.10 -17.80
C THR A 130 -18.11 2.40 -16.49
N ALA A 131 -19.12 1.61 -16.14
CA ALA A 131 -19.85 1.77 -14.88
C ALA A 131 -18.93 1.56 -13.66
N ILE A 132 -18.06 0.55 -13.68
CA ILE A 132 -17.07 0.31 -12.62
C ILE A 132 -16.13 1.51 -12.50
N ILE A 133 -15.59 2.03 -13.61
CA ILE A 133 -14.70 3.20 -13.59
C ILE A 133 -15.43 4.44 -13.06
N ALA A 134 -16.70 4.63 -13.42
CA ALA A 134 -17.50 5.75 -12.94
C ALA A 134 -17.66 5.78 -11.42
N THR A 135 -17.63 4.62 -10.75
CA THR A 135 -17.69 4.57 -9.28
C THR A 135 -16.47 5.20 -8.60
N LEU A 136 -15.32 5.33 -9.30
CA LEU A 136 -14.12 5.97 -8.76
C LEU A 136 -14.30 7.47 -8.47
N ILE A 137 -15.31 8.10 -9.07
CA ILE A 137 -15.59 9.53 -8.89
C ILE A 137 -16.23 9.79 -7.52
N VAL A 138 -16.90 8.78 -6.94
CA VAL A 138 -17.65 8.93 -5.68
C VAL A 138 -16.69 8.78 -4.49
N PRO A 139 -16.50 9.82 -3.65
CA PRO A 139 -15.67 9.71 -2.46
C PRO A 139 -16.26 8.71 -1.45
N PHE A 140 -15.42 7.91 -0.82
CA PHE A 140 -15.86 6.93 0.18
C PHE A 140 -16.59 7.58 1.36
N GLU A 141 -16.17 8.76 1.79
CA GLU A 141 -16.76 9.50 2.91
C GLU A 141 -18.24 9.82 2.68
N THR A 142 -18.62 10.07 1.43
CA THR A 142 -20.02 10.30 1.04
C THR A 142 -20.86 9.02 1.16
N LEU A 143 -20.24 7.87 0.91
CA LEU A 143 -20.89 6.56 0.96
C LEU A 143 -20.89 5.95 2.37
N ALA A 144 -20.06 6.43 3.28
CA ALA A 144 -19.85 5.79 4.57
C ALA A 144 -21.15 5.64 5.37
N LEU A 145 -21.95 6.71 5.54
CA LEU A 145 -23.22 6.65 6.26
C LEU A 145 -24.27 5.74 5.60
N PRO A 146 -24.57 5.87 4.29
CA PRO A 146 -25.44 4.91 3.60
C PRO A 146 -24.94 3.47 3.74
N LEU A 147 -23.63 3.24 3.67
CA LEU A 147 -23.06 1.89 3.78
C LEU A 147 -23.25 1.30 5.19
N VAL A 148 -23.09 2.10 6.27
CA VAL A 148 -23.40 1.67 7.64
C VAL A 148 -24.88 1.20 7.75
N TRP A 149 -25.80 1.95 7.17
CA TRP A 149 -27.22 1.57 7.16
C TRP A 149 -27.46 0.27 6.40
N TRP A 150 -26.80 0.08 5.26
CA TRP A 150 -26.90 -1.15 4.46
C TRP A 150 -26.34 -2.36 5.19
N VAL A 151 -25.10 -2.28 5.71
CA VAL A 151 -24.45 -3.41 6.37
C VAL A 151 -25.18 -3.85 7.64
N ASN A 152 -25.90 -2.93 8.29
CA ASN A 152 -26.75 -3.25 9.45
C ASN A 152 -28.01 -4.07 9.09
N LYS A 153 -28.35 -4.16 7.81
CA LYS A 153 -29.50 -4.94 7.31
C LYS A 153 -29.12 -6.22 6.60
N LEU A 154 -27.84 -6.43 6.33
CA LEU A 154 -27.40 -7.64 5.65
C LEU A 154 -27.55 -8.87 6.55
N PRO A 155 -27.89 -10.05 5.96
CA PRO A 155 -27.93 -11.29 6.71
C PRO A 155 -26.52 -11.65 7.20
N SER A 156 -26.43 -12.09 8.44
CA SER A 156 -25.21 -12.58 9.08
C SER A 156 -25.38 -14.04 9.47
N LEU A 157 -24.27 -14.79 9.35
CA LEU A 157 -24.18 -16.16 9.81
C LEU A 157 -23.35 -16.18 11.09
N GLU A 158 -23.97 -16.49 12.21
CA GLU A 158 -23.28 -16.64 13.49
C GLU A 158 -23.19 -18.12 13.87
N LEU A 159 -21.99 -18.53 14.25
CA LEU A 159 -21.71 -19.83 14.83
C LEU A 159 -21.87 -19.72 16.36
N ASN A 160 -23.03 -20.11 16.87
CA ASN A 160 -23.25 -20.27 18.31
C ASN A 160 -23.05 -21.75 18.71
N GLY A 161 -21.83 -22.08 19.07
CA GLY A 161 -21.44 -23.46 19.33
C GLY A 161 -21.52 -24.32 18.06
N PHE A 162 -22.38 -25.34 18.05
CA PHE A 162 -22.62 -26.21 16.89
C PHE A 162 -23.83 -25.79 16.04
N HIS A 163 -24.48 -24.66 16.35
CA HIS A 163 -25.66 -24.18 15.63
C HIS A 163 -25.31 -22.97 14.77
N LEU A 164 -25.70 -23.02 13.48
CA LEU A 164 -25.68 -21.88 12.58
C LEU A 164 -26.97 -21.07 12.79
N ALA A 165 -26.84 -19.86 13.32
CA ALA A 165 -27.93 -18.92 13.45
C ALA A 165 -27.86 -17.88 12.34
N PHE A 166 -28.99 -17.62 11.68
CA PHE A 166 -29.15 -16.50 10.77
C PHE A 166 -29.56 -15.28 11.59
N THR A 167 -28.69 -14.31 11.67
CA THR A 167 -28.95 -13.00 12.29
C THR A 167 -28.95 -11.91 11.22
N THR A 168 -29.29 -10.69 11.60
CA THR A 168 -29.20 -9.52 10.71
C THR A 168 -28.20 -8.52 11.30
N GLY A 169 -27.44 -7.89 10.41
CA GLY A 169 -26.47 -6.89 10.79
C GLY A 169 -25.02 -7.42 10.81
N TRP A 170 -24.14 -6.63 10.21
CA TRP A 170 -22.68 -6.91 10.21
C TRP A 170 -21.93 -6.00 11.17
N LEU A 171 -22.63 -5.07 11.86
CA LEU A 171 -21.95 -4.19 12.81
C LEU A 171 -21.21 -5.02 13.85
N ASP A 172 -20.07 -4.50 14.28
CA ASP A 172 -19.23 -5.11 15.31
C ASP A 172 -18.70 -6.50 14.96
N THR A 173 -18.30 -6.70 13.69
CA THR A 173 -17.74 -7.95 13.18
C THR A 173 -16.50 -7.72 12.32
N TYR A 174 -15.69 -8.77 12.10
CA TYR A 174 -14.58 -8.71 11.12
C TYR A 174 -15.10 -8.60 9.68
N GLN A 175 -16.23 -9.24 9.37
CA GLN A 175 -16.77 -9.24 8.00
C GLN A 175 -17.13 -7.83 7.52
N VAL A 176 -17.63 -6.95 8.39
CA VAL A 176 -17.94 -5.55 8.02
C VAL A 176 -16.69 -4.74 7.72
N GLN A 177 -15.56 -5.11 8.30
CA GLN A 177 -14.29 -4.44 8.07
C GLN A 177 -13.59 -4.93 6.80
N ILE A 178 -13.94 -6.10 6.28
CA ILE A 178 -13.26 -6.77 5.16
C ILE A 178 -14.10 -6.72 3.89
N ILE A 179 -15.32 -7.25 3.91
CA ILE A 179 -16.11 -7.57 2.71
C ILE A 179 -16.41 -6.32 1.84
N PRO A 180 -16.77 -5.14 2.41
CA PRO A 180 -17.05 -3.96 1.60
C PRO A 180 -15.86 -3.45 0.77
N PHE A 181 -14.64 -3.85 1.13
CA PHE A 181 -13.39 -3.38 0.51
C PHE A 181 -12.72 -4.43 -0.38
N VAL A 182 -13.28 -5.64 -0.49
CA VAL A 182 -12.74 -6.72 -1.33
C VAL A 182 -12.83 -6.36 -2.80
N ALA A 183 -14.00 -5.90 -3.26
CA ALA A 183 -14.18 -5.45 -4.63
C ALA A 183 -13.81 -3.96 -4.75
N ASN A 184 -12.80 -3.66 -5.56
CA ASN A 184 -12.29 -2.31 -5.74
C ASN A 184 -12.16 -1.96 -7.22
N ALA A 185 -12.84 -0.91 -7.66
CA ALA A 185 -12.90 -0.50 -9.07
C ALA A 185 -11.51 -0.18 -9.65
N PHE A 186 -10.63 0.44 -8.89
CA PHE A 186 -9.28 0.76 -9.33
C PHE A 186 -8.43 -0.51 -9.52
N SER A 187 -8.54 -1.47 -8.62
CA SER A 187 -7.86 -2.76 -8.70
C SER A 187 -8.35 -3.59 -9.89
N ILE A 188 -9.68 -3.59 -10.15
CA ILE A 188 -10.27 -4.23 -11.34
C ILE A 188 -9.70 -3.59 -12.61
N TYR A 189 -9.66 -2.25 -12.67
CA TYR A 189 -9.13 -1.53 -13.83
C TYR A 189 -7.64 -1.80 -14.06
N LEU A 190 -6.82 -1.84 -13.01
CA LEU A 190 -5.39 -2.17 -13.13
C LEU A 190 -5.18 -3.58 -13.70
N PHE A 191 -5.89 -4.58 -13.16
CA PHE A 191 -5.82 -5.93 -13.71
C PHE A 191 -6.35 -5.99 -15.14
N TYR A 192 -7.46 -5.28 -15.45
CA TYR A 192 -7.99 -5.21 -16.81
C TYR A 192 -6.96 -4.68 -17.80
N GLN A 193 -6.28 -3.58 -17.47
CA GLN A 193 -5.24 -3.00 -18.32
C GLN A 193 -4.05 -3.96 -18.51
N TYR A 194 -3.62 -4.56 -17.41
CA TYR A 194 -2.51 -5.51 -17.46
C TYR A 194 -2.86 -6.75 -18.29
N PHE A 195 -3.99 -7.36 -18.03
CA PHE A 195 -4.46 -8.54 -18.77
C PHE A 195 -4.63 -8.23 -20.26
N SER A 196 -5.19 -7.05 -20.61
CA SER A 196 -5.35 -6.62 -21.99
C SER A 196 -4.00 -6.48 -22.73
N SER A 197 -2.90 -6.30 -22.03
CA SER A 197 -1.54 -6.19 -22.62
C SER A 197 -0.86 -7.54 -22.85
N ILE A 198 -1.36 -8.62 -22.27
CA ILE A 198 -0.84 -9.97 -22.51
C ILE A 198 -1.30 -10.45 -23.91
N PRO A 199 -0.43 -11.01 -24.76
CA PRO A 199 -0.78 -11.52 -26.09
C PRO A 199 -1.93 -12.54 -26.05
N ARG A 200 -2.91 -12.41 -26.95
CA ARG A 200 -4.07 -13.32 -27.00
C ARG A 200 -3.73 -14.70 -27.56
N GLU A 201 -2.64 -14.79 -28.31
CA GLU A 201 -2.11 -16.03 -28.87
C GLU A 201 -1.82 -17.09 -27.78
N LEU A 202 -1.49 -16.65 -26.56
CA LEU A 202 -1.29 -17.56 -25.43
C LEU A 202 -2.61 -18.21 -24.98
N ASP A 203 -3.71 -17.45 -25.01
CA ASP A 203 -5.05 -17.96 -24.69
C ASP A 203 -5.52 -18.94 -25.79
N GLU A 204 -5.25 -18.61 -27.07
CA GLU A 204 -5.62 -19.44 -28.22
C GLU A 204 -4.86 -20.76 -28.21
N ALA A 205 -3.54 -20.72 -27.98
CA ALA A 205 -2.75 -21.94 -27.82
C ALA A 205 -3.26 -22.84 -26.70
N ALA A 206 -3.55 -22.26 -25.53
CA ALA A 206 -4.09 -23.01 -24.40
C ALA A 206 -5.48 -23.61 -24.72
N ARG A 207 -6.32 -22.92 -25.52
CA ARG A 207 -7.62 -23.45 -25.96
C ARG A 207 -7.45 -24.62 -26.95
N MET A 208 -6.45 -24.56 -27.84
CA MET A 208 -6.12 -25.68 -28.73
C MET A 208 -5.70 -26.93 -27.93
N ASP A 209 -5.06 -26.73 -26.77
CA ASP A 209 -4.71 -27.78 -25.81
C ASP A 209 -5.90 -28.21 -24.92
N GLY A 210 -7.12 -27.71 -25.19
CA GLY A 210 -8.33 -28.09 -24.46
C GLY A 210 -8.49 -27.40 -23.10
N ALA A 211 -7.79 -26.27 -22.83
CA ALA A 211 -7.94 -25.55 -21.57
C ALA A 211 -9.26 -24.78 -21.49
N SER A 212 -9.98 -24.94 -20.38
CA SER A 212 -11.14 -24.11 -20.04
C SER A 212 -10.70 -22.68 -19.70
N SER A 213 -11.63 -21.69 -19.75
CA SER A 213 -11.35 -20.30 -19.41
C SER A 213 -10.75 -20.14 -18.01
N PHE A 214 -11.22 -20.91 -17.03
CA PHE A 214 -10.66 -20.88 -15.68
C PHE A 214 -9.23 -21.47 -15.63
N ARG A 215 -8.93 -22.48 -16.45
CA ARG A 215 -7.57 -23.02 -16.57
C ARG A 215 -6.62 -22.01 -17.22
N ILE A 216 -7.08 -21.26 -18.24
CA ILE A 216 -6.32 -20.15 -18.84
C ILE A 216 -6.07 -19.05 -17.79
N TYR A 217 -7.10 -18.64 -17.05
CA TYR A 217 -6.92 -17.67 -15.97
C TYR A 217 -5.84 -18.10 -14.98
N ARG A 218 -5.96 -19.31 -14.44
CA ARG A 218 -5.09 -19.79 -13.36
C ARG A 218 -3.66 -20.10 -13.82
N ASN A 219 -3.50 -20.71 -15.01
CA ASN A 219 -2.23 -21.30 -15.44
C ASN A 219 -1.47 -20.43 -16.46
N VAL A 220 -2.15 -19.47 -17.11
CA VAL A 220 -1.53 -18.59 -18.11
C VAL A 220 -1.53 -17.14 -17.61
N VAL A 221 -2.71 -16.56 -17.39
CA VAL A 221 -2.84 -15.13 -17.14
C VAL A 221 -2.30 -14.75 -15.76
N MET A 222 -2.70 -15.45 -14.69
CA MET A 222 -2.27 -15.12 -13.33
C MET A 222 -0.77 -15.27 -13.09
N PRO A 223 -0.09 -16.34 -13.53
CA PRO A 223 1.35 -16.45 -13.37
C PRO A 223 2.14 -15.36 -14.11
N LEU A 224 1.66 -14.92 -15.28
CA LEU A 224 2.27 -13.82 -16.01
C LEU A 224 2.01 -12.44 -15.39
N SER A 225 1.07 -12.33 -14.46
CA SER A 225 0.61 -11.08 -13.88
C SER A 225 1.26 -10.73 -12.53
N GLY A 226 2.40 -11.32 -12.20
CA GLY A 226 3.12 -11.06 -10.95
C GLY A 226 3.27 -9.57 -10.60
N PRO A 227 3.72 -8.71 -11.53
CA PRO A 227 3.83 -7.27 -11.27
C PRO A 227 2.49 -6.59 -10.94
N ALA A 228 1.42 -6.94 -11.66
CA ALA A 228 0.08 -6.39 -11.40
C ALA A 228 -0.47 -6.86 -10.04
N ILE A 229 -0.27 -8.14 -9.70
CA ILE A 229 -0.64 -8.71 -8.40
C ILE A 229 0.06 -7.96 -7.27
N ALA A 230 1.37 -7.74 -7.37
CA ALA A 230 2.12 -7.00 -6.37
C ALA A 230 1.61 -5.56 -6.22
N THR A 231 1.34 -4.87 -7.33
CA THR A 231 0.81 -3.51 -7.34
C THR A 231 -0.56 -3.44 -6.66
N VAL A 232 -1.50 -4.30 -7.05
CA VAL A 232 -2.85 -4.35 -6.46
C VAL A 232 -2.78 -4.74 -4.98
N ALA A 233 -1.95 -5.71 -4.61
CA ALA A 233 -1.78 -6.10 -3.22
C ALA A 233 -1.37 -4.92 -2.32
N ILE A 234 -0.42 -4.11 -2.77
CA ILE A 234 0.04 -2.94 -2.01
C ILE A 234 -1.02 -1.84 -1.97
N LEU A 235 -1.65 -1.54 -3.11
CA LEU A 235 -2.71 -0.52 -3.21
C LEU A 235 -3.97 -0.91 -2.43
N THR A 236 -4.18 -2.19 -2.13
CA THR A 236 -5.24 -2.68 -1.25
C THR A 236 -4.77 -2.67 0.21
N PHE A 237 -3.53 -3.07 0.48
CA PHE A 237 -2.99 -3.13 1.84
C PHE A 237 -2.93 -1.77 2.53
N LEU A 238 -2.38 -0.75 1.84
CA LEU A 238 -2.18 0.57 2.47
C LEU A 238 -3.48 1.23 2.96
N PRO A 239 -4.57 1.30 2.18
CA PRO A 239 -5.85 1.81 2.68
C PRO A 239 -6.45 0.93 3.79
N ALA A 240 -6.34 -0.39 3.70
CA ALA A 240 -6.85 -1.31 4.73
C ALA A 240 -6.10 -1.13 6.06
N TRP A 241 -4.76 -1.02 6.01
CA TRP A 241 -3.92 -0.75 7.18
C TRP A 241 -4.20 0.60 7.83
N ASN A 242 -4.37 1.65 7.02
CA ASN A 242 -4.63 3.01 7.48
C ASN A 242 -6.13 3.30 7.72
N SER A 243 -6.99 2.28 7.66
CA SER A 243 -8.42 2.46 7.84
C SER A 243 -8.74 2.90 9.27
N TYR A 244 -9.33 4.09 9.40
CA TYR A 244 -9.70 4.70 10.67
C TYR A 244 -11.21 4.98 10.74
N LEU A 245 -11.74 5.77 9.80
CA LEU A 245 -13.13 6.24 9.83
C LEU A 245 -14.12 5.10 9.82
N TRP A 246 -13.94 4.13 8.92
CA TRP A 246 -14.88 3.02 8.78
C TRP A 246 -14.93 2.13 10.02
N PRO A 247 -13.82 1.58 10.55
CA PRO A 247 -13.87 0.82 11.79
C PRO A 247 -14.41 1.62 12.97
N LEU A 248 -14.11 2.93 13.05
CA LEU A 248 -14.63 3.78 14.11
C LEU A 248 -16.17 3.84 14.10
N MET A 249 -16.79 3.79 12.91
CA MET A 249 -18.25 3.86 12.75
C MET A 249 -18.95 2.51 12.97
N VAL A 250 -18.28 1.39 12.62
CA VAL A 250 -18.93 0.07 12.55
C VAL A 250 -18.48 -0.91 13.63
N VAL A 251 -17.43 -0.56 14.40
CA VAL A 251 -16.87 -1.42 15.47
C VAL A 251 -16.96 -0.73 16.81
N GLN A 252 -17.76 -1.30 17.71
CA GLN A 252 -17.95 -0.80 19.08
C GLN A 252 -17.07 -1.57 20.07
N THR A 253 -16.98 -2.89 19.90
CA THR A 253 -16.19 -3.78 20.77
C THR A 253 -14.70 -3.53 20.62
N GLU A 254 -14.00 -3.30 21.74
CA GLU A 254 -12.58 -2.98 21.74
C GLU A 254 -11.72 -4.08 21.10
N GLU A 255 -12.06 -5.33 21.34
CA GLU A 255 -11.33 -6.52 20.86
C GLU A 255 -11.28 -6.64 19.34
N LEU A 256 -12.18 -5.95 18.60
CA LEU A 256 -12.25 -5.97 17.15
C LEU A 256 -11.60 -4.75 16.48
N ARG A 257 -11.12 -3.78 17.27
CA ARG A 257 -10.55 -2.54 16.76
C ARG A 257 -9.18 -2.75 16.11
N PRO A 258 -8.92 -2.12 14.94
CA PRO A 258 -7.60 -2.09 14.33
C PRO A 258 -6.71 -1.00 14.94
N VAL A 259 -5.41 -1.03 14.66
CA VAL A 259 -4.40 -0.12 15.24
C VAL A 259 -4.71 1.37 15.03
N MET A 260 -5.28 1.76 13.88
CA MET A 260 -5.56 3.16 13.63
C MET A 260 -6.66 3.73 14.55
N VAL A 261 -7.65 2.91 14.92
CA VAL A 261 -8.65 3.28 15.93
C VAL A 261 -8.03 3.33 17.31
N GLY A 262 -7.09 2.42 17.62
CA GLY A 262 -6.36 2.41 18.89
C GLY A 262 -5.57 3.69 19.16
N MET A 263 -5.10 4.40 18.12
CA MET A 263 -4.42 5.68 18.25
C MET A 263 -5.28 6.73 19.00
N GLN A 264 -6.60 6.67 18.84
CA GLN A 264 -7.52 7.65 19.45
C GLN A 264 -7.47 7.67 20.99
N TYR A 265 -7.13 6.56 21.63
CA TYR A 265 -7.04 6.47 23.10
C TYR A 265 -5.97 7.38 23.69
N PHE A 266 -4.98 7.78 22.90
CA PHE A 266 -3.87 8.64 23.35
C PHE A 266 -4.19 10.13 23.27
N PHE A 267 -5.31 10.52 22.61
CA PHE A 267 -5.77 11.91 22.48
C PHE A 267 -6.92 12.27 23.42
N GLN A 268 -7.27 11.40 24.35
CA GLN A 268 -8.25 11.69 25.40
C GLN A 268 -7.67 12.67 26.43
N LEU A 269 -8.34 12.89 27.56
CA LEU A 269 -8.13 13.92 28.58
C LEU A 269 -6.68 14.39 28.84
N ASN A 270 -5.70 13.48 28.80
CA ASN A 270 -4.28 13.81 28.92
C ASN A 270 -3.51 13.22 27.75
N VAL A 271 -3.06 14.05 26.84
CA VAL A 271 -2.26 13.62 25.68
C VAL A 271 -0.84 13.31 26.16
N ALA A 272 -0.47 12.03 26.14
CA ALA A 272 0.88 11.56 26.40
C ALA A 272 1.66 11.48 25.07
N TRP A 273 2.31 12.58 24.68
CA TRP A 273 2.97 12.68 23.36
C TRP A 273 4.06 11.64 23.14
N GLY A 274 4.83 11.30 24.16
CA GLY A 274 5.81 10.23 24.09
C GLY A 274 5.17 8.88 23.77
N GLN A 275 4.01 8.56 24.39
CA GLN A 275 3.26 7.35 24.07
C GLN A 275 2.64 7.39 22.67
N VAL A 276 2.14 8.57 22.22
CA VAL A 276 1.68 8.77 20.84
C VAL A 276 2.79 8.43 19.85
N MET A 277 4.02 8.95 20.08
CA MET A 277 5.17 8.69 19.23
C MET A 277 5.60 7.21 19.29
N ALA A 278 5.55 6.59 20.47
CA ALA A 278 5.85 5.16 20.62
C ALA A 278 4.81 4.29 19.88
N TYR A 279 3.53 4.57 20.03
CA TYR A 279 2.46 3.89 19.31
C TYR A 279 2.62 4.04 17.79
N ALA A 280 2.81 5.27 17.30
CA ALA A 280 3.05 5.56 15.89
C ALA A 280 4.28 4.83 15.34
N SER A 281 5.37 4.76 16.13
CA SER A 281 6.58 4.02 15.78
C SER A 281 6.30 2.53 15.61
N MET A 282 5.55 1.93 16.55
CA MET A 282 5.21 0.51 16.49
C MET A 282 4.33 0.16 15.30
N ILE A 283 3.31 0.96 14.98
CA ILE A 283 2.43 0.71 13.82
C ILE A 283 3.10 0.99 12.48
N THR A 284 4.16 1.79 12.46
CA THR A 284 4.95 2.07 11.25
C THR A 284 5.88 0.92 10.88
N VAL A 285 6.39 0.18 11.86
CA VAL A 285 7.34 -0.93 11.62
C VAL A 285 6.79 -2.00 10.65
N PRO A 286 5.58 -2.54 10.81
CA PRO A 286 5.03 -3.51 9.85
C PRO A 286 4.96 -2.99 8.43
N VAL A 287 4.59 -1.70 8.24
CA VAL A 287 4.54 -1.05 6.93
C VAL A 287 5.93 -0.93 6.32
N LEU A 288 6.93 -0.54 7.11
CA LEU A 288 8.33 -0.47 6.66
C LEU A 288 8.86 -1.85 6.27
N VAL A 289 8.59 -2.87 7.07
CA VAL A 289 8.99 -4.26 6.76
C VAL A 289 8.37 -4.72 5.45
N LEU A 290 7.08 -4.48 5.27
CA LEU A 290 6.37 -4.83 4.04
C LEU A 290 6.95 -4.08 2.84
N PHE A 291 7.19 -2.77 2.97
CA PHE A 291 7.81 -1.96 1.92
C PHE A 291 9.20 -2.50 1.53
N LEU A 292 10.06 -2.79 2.51
CA LEU A 292 11.40 -3.32 2.26
C LEU A 292 11.36 -4.71 1.58
N ALA A 293 10.38 -5.55 1.95
CA ALA A 293 10.19 -6.85 1.33
C ALA A 293 9.77 -6.76 -0.15
N PHE A 294 8.90 -5.79 -0.49
CA PHE A 294 8.31 -5.66 -1.81
C PHE A 294 8.89 -4.53 -2.67
N GLN A 295 9.88 -3.74 -2.19
CA GLN A 295 10.43 -2.58 -2.89
C GLN A 295 10.90 -2.87 -4.32
N ARG A 296 11.47 -4.06 -4.58
CA ARG A 296 11.92 -4.45 -5.94
C ARG A 296 10.76 -4.58 -6.91
N SER A 297 9.64 -5.16 -6.47
CA SER A 297 8.43 -5.29 -7.28
C SER A 297 7.80 -3.92 -7.56
N PHE A 298 7.88 -2.99 -6.61
CA PHE A 298 7.44 -1.61 -6.74
C PHE A 298 8.22 -0.86 -7.82
N ILE A 299 9.55 -0.89 -7.75
CA ILE A 299 10.43 -0.18 -8.67
C ILE A 299 10.24 -0.71 -10.10
N ASN A 300 10.13 -2.01 -10.28
CA ASN A 300 9.94 -2.64 -11.59
C ASN A 300 8.57 -2.31 -12.20
N SER A 301 7.52 -2.22 -11.40
CA SER A 301 6.17 -1.86 -11.83
C SER A 301 6.10 -0.41 -12.33
N ILE A 302 6.71 0.54 -11.62
CA ILE A 302 6.76 1.96 -12.02
C ILE A 302 7.66 2.13 -13.25
N ALA A 303 8.79 1.44 -13.33
CA ALA A 303 9.71 1.52 -14.46
C ALA A 303 9.06 1.02 -15.76
N SER A 304 8.27 -0.06 -15.70
CA SER A 304 7.56 -0.61 -16.87
C SER A 304 6.42 0.29 -17.36
N SER A 305 5.80 1.07 -16.49
CA SER A 305 4.75 2.04 -16.88
C SER A 305 5.31 3.35 -17.43
N GLY A 306 6.56 3.71 -17.09
CA GLY A 306 7.22 4.95 -17.51
C GLY A 306 7.98 4.88 -18.85
N VAL A 307 8.17 3.71 -19.46
CA VAL A 307 8.90 3.50 -20.72
C VAL A 307 7.94 3.26 -21.91
N LYS A 308 6.88 4.07 -22.01
CA LYS A 308 6.11 4.24 -23.25
C LYS A 308 6.32 5.67 -23.73
N GLY A 309 7.48 5.89 -24.33
CA GLY A 309 7.85 7.09 -25.04
C GLY A 309 8.87 6.72 -26.09
#